data_562ae85c41e91754bfe376af821fc583
#
_entry.id   562ae85c41e91754bfe376af821fc583
#
_cell.length_a   1.000
_cell.length_b   1.000
_cell.length_c   1.000
_cell.angle_alpha   90.00
_cell.angle_beta   90.00
_cell.angle_gamma   90.00
#
_symmetry.space_group_name_H-M   'P 1'
#
loop_
_entity.id
_entity.type
_entity.pdbx_description
1 polymer ?
#
loop_
_entity_poly.entity_id
_entity_poly.type
_entity_poly.pdbx_seq_one_letter_code
_entity_poly.pdbx_strand_id
1 'polypeptide(L)'
;MIGIDHTRAGIDVRTVFSFTKKKMAEALAVLQKVPGIEGCVLISTCNRMELWASTDDGFPEEGLYEQLCKIKEVDTRMYRPYFVFRKEREAVQHLFWLAGGLKSRILGEDQIVTQVGEALSFAREQYATDSVMETLFRMAVTAAKKVKTEVELSHTDNSVVRTAIDTLKEQGQTFSGKKCMVIGNGVMGRLTATMLLAEGADVTVTVRQYRSGIVEIPLGCKRIDYGARMELFPKCDYVVSATVSPNYTVTKELVAQAYAKEVVLIDLAVPRDIEPTVTELPGVQLYDIDCFRAEARSEAQKAAIAQAEHCMEEQIEEFFNWYEGRDIVPRIQSIKEEAAADVEARLTKKLQHLPMEAKELEELKQEILQASMRAMNHMLFGLRDEVSSRTFLECLDGLEKVYGNT
;
A
#
# COMPACT_ATOMS: atom_id res chain seq x y z
N MET A 1 10.41 -4.04 -2.44
CA MET A 1 9.42 -3.10 -3.02
C MET A 1 10.08 -2.06 -3.90
N ILE A 2 9.37 -1.55 -4.85
CA ILE A 2 9.73 -0.35 -5.63
C ILE A 2 8.62 0.69 -5.53
N GLY A 3 8.97 1.97 -5.59
CA GLY A 3 7.96 3.01 -5.48
C GLY A 3 8.41 4.36 -6.03
N ILE A 4 7.40 5.19 -6.33
CA ILE A 4 7.53 6.58 -6.72
C ILE A 4 6.53 7.39 -5.91
N ASP A 5 6.96 8.51 -5.35
CA ASP A 5 6.10 9.38 -4.55
C ASP A 5 6.31 10.87 -4.85
N HIS A 6 5.53 11.71 -4.19
CA HIS A 6 5.56 13.17 -4.37
C HIS A 6 6.88 13.83 -3.96
N THR A 7 7.76 13.15 -3.23
CA THR A 7 9.08 13.68 -2.85
C THR A 7 10.12 13.48 -3.95
N ARG A 8 9.89 12.49 -4.84
CA ARG A 8 10.80 12.08 -5.91
C ARG A 8 10.39 12.57 -7.27
N ALA A 9 9.08 12.75 -7.50
CA ALA A 9 8.58 13.09 -8.83
C ALA A 9 7.38 14.02 -8.77
N GLY A 10 7.36 14.97 -9.68
CA GLY A 10 6.18 15.81 -9.92
C GLY A 10 5.00 15.01 -10.45
N ILE A 11 3.84 15.66 -10.45
CA ILE A 11 2.57 15.00 -10.78
C ILE A 11 2.56 14.37 -12.18
N ASP A 12 3.25 14.96 -13.16
CA ASP A 12 3.25 14.46 -14.54
C ASP A 12 3.91 13.08 -14.63
N VAL A 13 5.05 12.90 -13.95
CA VAL A 13 5.74 11.60 -13.88
C VAL A 13 4.93 10.59 -13.07
N ARG A 14 4.33 11.00 -11.93
CA ARG A 14 3.47 10.12 -11.13
C ARG A 14 2.23 9.65 -11.88
N THR A 15 1.67 10.51 -12.74
CA THR A 15 0.52 10.17 -13.59
C THR A 15 0.80 9.00 -14.52
N VAL A 16 2.01 8.91 -15.08
CA VAL A 16 2.43 7.78 -15.94
C VAL A 16 2.29 6.45 -15.21
N PHE A 17 2.64 6.43 -13.91
CA PHE A 17 2.63 5.21 -13.08
C PHE A 17 1.37 5.04 -12.23
N SER A 18 0.39 5.93 -12.33
CA SER A 18 -0.90 5.76 -11.65
C SER A 18 -1.71 4.60 -12.25
N PHE A 19 -2.57 3.99 -11.42
CA PHE A 19 -3.40 2.87 -11.85
C PHE A 19 -4.87 3.10 -11.52
N THR A 20 -5.74 2.85 -12.49
CA THR A 20 -7.17 2.62 -12.21
C THR A 20 -7.36 1.20 -11.67
N LYS A 21 -8.46 0.92 -10.97
CA LYS A 21 -8.75 -0.43 -10.44
C LYS A 21 -8.66 -1.52 -11.52
N LYS A 22 -9.18 -1.25 -12.73
CA LYS A 22 -9.09 -2.20 -13.85
C LYS A 22 -7.64 -2.48 -14.25
N LYS A 23 -6.83 -1.43 -14.43
CA LYS A 23 -5.42 -1.57 -14.80
C LYS A 23 -4.59 -2.20 -13.69
N MET A 24 -4.97 -2.01 -12.44
CA MET A 24 -4.35 -2.67 -11.29
C MET A 24 -4.58 -4.18 -11.33
N ALA A 25 -5.81 -4.64 -11.61
CA ALA A 25 -6.10 -6.06 -11.75
C ALA A 25 -5.31 -6.68 -12.91
N GLU A 26 -5.25 -6.00 -14.08
CA GLU A 26 -4.46 -6.44 -15.22
C GLU A 26 -2.96 -6.55 -14.86
N ALA A 27 -2.41 -5.57 -14.13
CA ALA A 27 -1.02 -5.57 -13.69
C ALA A 27 -0.71 -6.72 -12.72
N LEU A 28 -1.55 -6.93 -11.71
CA LEU A 28 -1.38 -8.04 -10.76
C LEU A 28 -1.44 -9.39 -11.46
N ALA A 29 -2.35 -9.58 -12.43
CA ALA A 29 -2.45 -10.82 -13.22
C ALA A 29 -1.21 -11.07 -14.09
N VAL A 30 -0.48 -10.05 -14.52
CA VAL A 30 0.80 -10.19 -15.22
C VAL A 30 1.91 -10.56 -14.24
N LEU A 31 1.99 -9.86 -13.10
CA LEU A 31 3.04 -10.05 -12.08
C LEU A 31 3.01 -11.45 -11.48
N GLN A 32 1.85 -12.02 -11.21
CA GLN A 32 1.68 -13.40 -10.72
C GLN A 32 2.27 -14.48 -11.63
N LYS A 33 2.48 -14.17 -12.91
CA LYS A 33 3.07 -15.10 -13.88
C LYS A 33 4.58 -14.95 -14.02
N VAL A 34 5.17 -13.97 -13.33
CA VAL A 34 6.61 -13.75 -13.39
C VAL A 34 7.30 -14.76 -12.47
N PRO A 35 8.20 -15.62 -12.99
CA PRO A 35 8.94 -16.57 -12.17
C PRO A 35 9.68 -15.85 -11.03
N GLY A 36 9.62 -16.40 -9.83
CA GLY A 36 10.25 -15.85 -8.65
C GLY A 36 9.44 -14.77 -7.91
N ILE A 37 8.25 -14.39 -8.38
CA ILE A 37 7.28 -13.61 -7.61
C ILE A 37 6.27 -14.56 -6.97
N GLU A 38 6.23 -14.62 -5.64
CA GLU A 38 5.33 -15.48 -4.87
C GLU A 38 4.03 -14.76 -4.50
N GLY A 39 4.13 -13.48 -4.14
CA GLY A 39 2.99 -12.63 -3.85
C GLY A 39 3.27 -11.18 -4.20
N CYS A 40 2.23 -10.40 -4.54
CA CYS A 40 2.39 -8.98 -4.82
C CYS A 40 1.17 -8.17 -4.40
N VAL A 41 1.44 -6.91 -4.02
CA VAL A 41 0.44 -5.89 -3.68
C VAL A 41 0.83 -4.58 -4.36
N LEU A 42 -0.16 -3.85 -4.88
CA LEU A 42 0.05 -2.58 -5.54
C LEU A 42 -0.74 -1.49 -4.81
N ILE A 43 -0.03 -0.49 -4.28
CA ILE A 43 -0.61 0.72 -3.68
C ILE A 43 -0.56 1.81 -4.75
N SER A 44 -1.71 2.40 -5.10
CA SER A 44 -1.79 3.53 -6.03
C SER A 44 -2.73 4.58 -5.47
N THR A 45 -2.17 5.73 -5.09
CA THR A 45 -2.89 6.87 -4.51
C THR A 45 -2.54 8.16 -5.29
N CYS A 46 -3.10 9.30 -4.89
CA CYS A 46 -2.73 10.59 -5.46
C CYS A 46 -1.25 10.98 -5.22
N ASN A 47 -0.65 10.50 -4.13
CA ASN A 47 0.69 10.90 -3.71
C ASN A 47 1.78 9.88 -4.03
N ARG A 48 1.41 8.61 -4.32
CA ARG A 48 2.38 7.53 -4.56
C ARG A 48 1.83 6.38 -5.37
N MET A 49 2.75 5.69 -6.00
CA MET A 49 2.55 4.33 -6.50
C MET A 49 3.68 3.45 -5.96
N GLU A 50 3.32 2.34 -5.33
CA GLU A 50 4.27 1.39 -4.77
C GLU A 50 3.88 -0.03 -5.18
N LEU A 51 4.82 -0.77 -5.76
CA LEU A 51 4.70 -2.19 -6.06
C LEU A 51 5.51 -2.99 -5.03
N TRP A 52 4.81 -3.84 -4.33
CA TRP A 52 5.33 -4.73 -3.30
C TRP A 52 5.32 -6.15 -3.79
N ALA A 53 6.37 -6.90 -3.50
CA ALA A 53 6.40 -8.33 -3.79
C ALA A 53 7.23 -9.09 -2.75
N SER A 54 6.79 -10.32 -2.46
CA SER A 54 7.62 -11.39 -1.94
C SER A 54 8.22 -12.13 -3.12
N THR A 55 9.51 -12.41 -3.06
CA THR A 55 10.25 -13.02 -4.15
C THR A 55 11.18 -14.10 -3.62
N ASP A 56 11.53 -15.03 -4.47
CA ASP A 56 12.61 -15.97 -4.17
C ASP A 56 14.00 -15.28 -4.13
N ASP A 57 14.99 -15.96 -3.59
CA ASP A 57 16.37 -15.45 -3.42
C ASP A 57 17.07 -15.15 -4.74
N GLY A 58 16.60 -15.73 -5.85
CA GLY A 58 17.18 -15.56 -7.19
C GLY A 58 16.59 -14.40 -7.98
N PHE A 59 15.55 -13.73 -7.45
CA PHE A 59 14.86 -12.68 -8.18
C PHE A 59 15.73 -11.44 -8.40
N PRO A 60 15.83 -10.92 -9.66
CA PRO A 60 16.69 -9.78 -9.99
C PRO A 60 16.33 -8.52 -9.21
N GLU A 61 17.33 -7.77 -8.77
CA GLU A 61 17.13 -6.55 -7.98
C GLU A 61 16.24 -5.51 -8.67
N GLU A 62 16.39 -5.33 -9.97
CA GLU A 62 15.57 -4.41 -10.78
C GLU A 62 14.36 -5.09 -11.44
N GLY A 63 14.17 -6.39 -11.19
CA GLY A 63 13.15 -7.19 -11.85
C GLY A 63 11.73 -6.65 -11.70
N LEU A 64 11.35 -6.17 -10.50
CA LEU A 64 10.05 -5.53 -10.29
C LEU A 64 9.89 -4.26 -11.13
N TYR A 65 10.95 -3.45 -11.23
CA TYR A 65 10.94 -2.21 -11.99
C TYR A 65 10.82 -2.48 -13.50
N GLU A 66 11.56 -3.46 -13.99
CA GLU A 66 11.48 -3.86 -15.40
C GLU A 66 10.08 -4.38 -15.77
N GLN A 67 9.47 -5.18 -14.89
CA GLN A 67 8.08 -5.64 -15.11
C GLN A 67 7.09 -4.49 -15.07
N LEU A 68 7.24 -3.55 -14.14
CA LEU A 68 6.40 -2.36 -14.08
C LEU A 68 6.52 -1.51 -15.36
N CYS A 69 7.74 -1.29 -15.87
CA CYS A 69 7.95 -0.56 -17.11
C CYS A 69 7.33 -1.26 -18.33
N LYS A 70 7.41 -2.59 -18.40
CA LYS A 70 6.73 -3.38 -19.43
C LYS A 70 5.21 -3.21 -19.35
N ILE A 71 4.62 -3.29 -18.15
CA ILE A 71 3.17 -3.11 -17.94
C ILE A 71 2.72 -1.71 -18.34
N LYS A 72 3.58 -0.70 -18.12
CA LYS A 72 3.30 0.70 -18.46
C LYS A 72 3.71 1.08 -19.88
N GLU A 73 4.38 0.19 -20.62
CA GLU A 73 4.90 0.42 -21.97
C GLU A 73 5.83 1.64 -22.05
N VAL A 74 6.74 1.79 -21.07
CA VAL A 74 7.69 2.91 -20.97
C VAL A 74 9.14 2.44 -20.99
N ASP A 75 10.06 3.34 -21.41
CA ASP A 75 11.51 3.07 -21.38
C ASP A 75 12.02 3.05 -19.94
N THR A 76 12.67 1.97 -19.56
CA THR A 76 13.24 1.75 -18.22
C THR A 76 14.25 2.83 -17.82
N ARG A 77 15.05 3.34 -18.76
CA ARG A 77 16.10 4.34 -18.49
C ARG A 77 15.54 5.70 -18.15
N MET A 78 14.40 6.07 -18.74
CA MET A 78 13.81 7.40 -18.62
C MET A 78 13.32 7.70 -17.20
N TYR A 79 12.76 6.70 -16.51
CA TYR A 79 12.08 6.90 -15.23
C TYR A 79 12.84 6.35 -14.02
N ARG A 80 13.93 5.60 -14.25
CA ARG A 80 14.73 4.98 -13.18
C ARG A 80 15.14 5.93 -12.03
N PRO A 81 15.55 7.21 -12.32
CA PRO A 81 15.97 8.15 -11.27
C PRO A 81 14.85 8.55 -10.28
N TYR A 82 13.59 8.39 -10.66
CA TYR A 82 12.44 8.74 -9.81
C TYR A 82 12.04 7.62 -8.86
N PHE A 83 12.51 6.39 -9.09
CA PHE A 83 12.13 5.23 -8.30
C PHE A 83 13.05 5.00 -7.11
N VAL A 84 12.42 4.59 -6.01
CA VAL A 84 13.09 4.08 -4.81
C VAL A 84 12.93 2.57 -4.78
N PHE A 85 14.00 1.88 -4.41
CA PHE A 85 14.07 0.43 -4.23
C PHE A 85 14.35 0.17 -2.75
N ARG A 86 13.60 -0.73 -2.14
CA ARG A 86 13.82 -1.18 -0.76
C ARG A 86 13.64 -2.67 -0.68
N LYS A 87 14.46 -3.31 0.14
CA LYS A 87 14.46 -4.75 0.38
C LYS A 87 14.37 -5.04 1.86
N GLU A 88 13.96 -6.26 2.17
CA GLU A 88 14.04 -6.82 3.51
C GLU A 88 13.54 -5.82 4.59
N ARG A 89 14.34 -5.60 5.63
CA ARG A 89 14.00 -4.74 6.76
C ARG A 89 13.64 -3.31 6.33
N GLU A 90 14.34 -2.75 5.35
CA GLU A 90 14.04 -1.39 4.88
C GLU A 90 12.66 -1.31 4.23
N ALA A 91 12.26 -2.34 3.48
CA ALA A 91 10.92 -2.42 2.90
C ALA A 91 9.85 -2.57 3.99
N VAL A 92 10.04 -3.51 4.93
CA VAL A 92 9.12 -3.72 6.04
C VAL A 92 8.91 -2.45 6.84
N GLN A 93 9.99 -1.82 7.30
CA GLN A 93 9.95 -0.56 8.05
C GLN A 93 9.23 0.54 7.28
N HIS A 94 9.48 0.63 5.97
CA HIS A 94 8.79 1.61 5.12
C HIS A 94 7.27 1.38 5.11
N LEU A 95 6.78 0.13 5.03
CA LEU A 95 5.34 -0.14 5.03
C LEU A 95 4.69 0.24 6.36
N PHE A 96 5.31 -0.09 7.48
CA PHE A 96 4.80 0.27 8.80
C PHE A 96 4.71 1.79 8.97
N TRP A 97 5.75 2.51 8.60
CA TRP A 97 5.77 3.98 8.63
C TRP A 97 4.78 4.61 7.66
N LEU A 98 4.61 3.99 6.48
CA LEU A 98 3.62 4.40 5.51
C LEU A 98 2.21 4.24 6.05
N ALA A 99 1.87 3.06 6.53
CA ALA A 99 0.55 2.76 7.07
C ALA A 99 0.19 3.67 8.25
N GLY A 100 1.18 4.00 9.11
CA GLY A 100 1.04 4.95 10.21
C GLY A 100 1.00 6.42 9.83
N GLY A 101 1.09 6.73 8.53
CA GLY A 101 1.03 8.12 8.04
C GLY A 101 2.32 8.93 8.26
N LEU A 102 3.42 8.31 8.72
CA LEU A 102 4.70 9.00 8.95
C LEU A 102 5.40 9.37 7.63
N LYS A 103 5.08 8.65 6.55
CA LYS A 103 5.56 8.89 5.18
C LYS A 103 4.52 9.55 4.29
N SER A 104 3.40 9.98 4.85
CA SER A 104 2.38 10.73 4.12
C SER A 104 2.77 12.20 3.98
N ARG A 105 2.25 12.85 2.95
CA ARG A 105 2.45 14.30 2.73
C ARG A 105 1.94 15.11 3.91
N ILE A 106 0.83 14.67 4.48
CA ILE A 106 0.25 15.16 5.71
C ILE A 106 0.47 14.12 6.79
N LEU A 107 1.13 14.52 7.86
CA LEU A 107 1.48 13.65 8.96
C LEU A 107 0.23 13.09 9.65
N GLY A 108 0.17 11.76 9.81
CA GLY A 108 -0.96 11.11 10.48
C GLY A 108 -2.25 11.10 9.68
N GLU A 109 -2.19 11.28 8.35
CA GLU A 109 -3.36 11.25 7.48
C GLU A 109 -4.12 9.92 7.61
N ASP A 110 -5.40 10.01 7.98
CA ASP A 110 -6.25 8.84 8.21
C ASP A 110 -6.50 7.99 6.97
N GLN A 111 -6.38 8.56 5.79
CA GLN A 111 -6.70 7.88 4.54
C GLN A 111 -5.67 6.80 4.20
N ILE A 112 -4.39 6.98 4.57
CA ILE A 112 -3.33 6.05 4.14
C ILE A 112 -3.49 4.65 4.75
N VAL A 113 -3.87 4.53 6.03
CA VAL A 113 -4.09 3.22 6.65
C VAL A 113 -5.21 2.47 5.95
N THR A 114 -6.27 3.19 5.57
CA THR A 114 -7.39 2.63 4.80
C THR A 114 -6.92 2.20 3.41
N GLN A 115 -6.15 3.03 2.70
CA GLN A 115 -5.62 2.74 1.38
C GLN A 115 -4.67 1.53 1.37
N VAL A 116 -3.83 1.37 2.39
CA VAL A 116 -2.97 0.19 2.56
C VAL A 116 -3.82 -1.07 2.77
N GLY A 117 -4.85 -0.99 3.61
CA GLY A 117 -5.78 -2.10 3.84
C GLY A 117 -6.61 -2.45 2.60
N GLU A 118 -7.06 -1.45 1.85
CA GLU A 118 -7.78 -1.65 0.58
C GLU A 118 -6.89 -2.27 -0.49
N ALA A 119 -5.60 -1.88 -0.56
CA ALA A 119 -4.64 -2.46 -1.48
C ALA A 119 -4.42 -3.96 -1.22
N LEU A 120 -4.28 -4.35 0.05
CA LEU A 120 -4.22 -5.76 0.44
C LEU A 120 -5.50 -6.49 0.06
N SER A 121 -6.67 -5.94 0.40
CA SER A 121 -7.97 -6.55 0.10
C SER A 121 -8.16 -6.74 -1.40
N PHE A 122 -7.79 -5.74 -2.19
CA PHE A 122 -7.86 -5.82 -3.65
C PHE A 122 -6.91 -6.88 -4.22
N ALA A 123 -5.65 -6.95 -3.75
CA ALA A 123 -4.70 -7.97 -4.17
C ALA A 123 -5.19 -9.39 -3.82
N ARG A 124 -5.81 -9.55 -2.65
CA ARG A 124 -6.44 -10.80 -2.21
C ARG A 124 -7.58 -11.23 -3.14
N GLU A 125 -8.46 -10.30 -3.52
CA GLU A 125 -9.54 -10.55 -4.48
C GLU A 125 -9.02 -10.99 -5.87
N GLN A 126 -7.79 -10.57 -6.20
CA GLN A 126 -7.10 -10.98 -7.43
C GLN A 126 -6.24 -12.24 -7.26
N TYR A 127 -6.26 -12.89 -6.09
CA TYR A 127 -5.40 -14.04 -5.76
C TYR A 127 -3.90 -13.76 -5.92
N ALA A 128 -3.49 -12.51 -5.71
CA ALA A 128 -2.13 -12.05 -5.93
C ALA A 128 -1.26 -12.06 -4.66
N THR A 129 -1.80 -12.43 -3.50
CA THR A 129 -1.10 -12.45 -2.23
C THR A 129 -0.59 -13.84 -1.86
N ASP A 130 0.53 -13.87 -1.15
CA ASP A 130 1.05 -15.03 -0.42
C ASP A 130 0.98 -14.79 1.10
N SER A 131 1.48 -15.74 1.88
CA SER A 131 1.48 -15.65 3.35
C SER A 131 2.32 -14.48 3.88
N VAL A 132 3.40 -14.10 3.16
CA VAL A 132 4.30 -13.01 3.55
C VAL A 132 3.61 -11.67 3.35
N MET A 133 3.07 -11.41 2.16
CA MET A 133 2.34 -10.17 1.86
C MET A 133 1.10 -10.02 2.75
N GLU A 134 0.34 -11.11 2.98
CA GLU A 134 -0.81 -11.12 3.88
C GLU A 134 -0.43 -10.70 5.30
N THR A 135 0.59 -11.33 5.86
CA THR A 135 1.00 -11.06 7.25
C THR A 135 1.60 -9.67 7.38
N LEU A 136 2.51 -9.29 6.47
CA LEU A 136 3.17 -7.99 6.47
C LEU A 136 2.16 -6.83 6.45
N PHE A 137 1.26 -6.84 5.48
CA PHE A 137 0.29 -5.76 5.32
C PHE A 137 -0.74 -5.72 6.46
N ARG A 138 -1.20 -6.89 6.93
CA ARG A 138 -2.12 -6.99 8.07
C ARG A 138 -1.49 -6.44 9.35
N MET A 139 -0.23 -6.80 9.63
CA MET A 139 0.48 -6.31 10.81
C MET A 139 0.73 -4.81 10.72
N ALA A 140 1.16 -4.29 9.55
CA ALA A 140 1.34 -2.86 9.34
C ALA A 140 0.06 -2.05 9.56
N VAL A 141 -1.09 -2.53 9.06
CA VAL A 141 -2.40 -1.88 9.30
C VAL A 141 -2.80 -1.95 10.78
N THR A 142 -2.54 -3.07 11.46
CA THR A 142 -2.83 -3.22 12.89
C THR A 142 -1.98 -2.29 13.74
N ALA A 143 -0.66 -2.24 13.48
CA ALA A 143 0.27 -1.33 14.14
C ALA A 143 -0.12 0.15 13.93
N ALA A 144 -0.47 0.51 12.70
CA ALA A 144 -0.93 1.87 12.38
C ALA A 144 -2.17 2.27 13.18
N LYS A 145 -3.15 1.38 13.32
CA LYS A 145 -4.35 1.61 14.15
C LYS A 145 -4.02 1.73 15.63
N LYS A 146 -3.08 0.93 16.14
CA LYS A 146 -2.59 1.01 17.53
C LYS A 146 -1.91 2.36 17.78
N VAL A 147 -0.96 2.75 16.93
CA VAL A 147 -0.27 4.04 17.04
C VAL A 147 -1.26 5.20 17.01
N LYS A 148 -2.27 5.15 16.16
CA LYS A 148 -3.30 6.20 16.07
C LYS A 148 -4.12 6.35 17.36
N THR A 149 -4.31 5.28 18.14
CA THR A 149 -5.00 5.33 19.44
C THR A 149 -4.09 5.77 20.58
N GLU A 150 -2.80 5.50 20.49
CA GLU A 150 -1.82 5.73 21.57
C GLU A 150 -1.02 7.02 21.41
N VAL A 151 -0.88 7.50 20.17
CA VAL A 151 -0.05 8.69 19.84
C VAL A 151 -0.87 9.72 19.10
N GLU A 152 -0.98 10.91 19.67
CA GLU A 152 -1.62 12.04 18.99
C GLU A 152 -0.72 12.63 17.90
N LEU A 153 -0.77 12.04 16.71
CA LEU A 153 0.00 12.52 15.55
C LEU A 153 -0.57 13.80 14.93
N SER A 154 -1.86 14.07 15.09
CA SER A 154 -2.49 15.32 14.64
C SER A 154 -3.75 15.65 15.41
N HIS A 155 -3.84 16.87 15.95
CA HIS A 155 -5.06 17.49 16.45
C HIS A 155 -5.71 18.45 15.45
N THR A 156 -5.20 18.52 14.23
CA THR A 156 -5.75 19.39 13.19
C THR A 156 -6.13 18.55 11.98
N ASP A 157 -7.28 18.86 11.39
CA ASP A 157 -7.77 18.34 10.11
C ASP A 157 -6.76 18.67 8.98
N ASN A 158 -5.57 18.06 9.02
CA ASN A 158 -4.49 18.24 8.05
C ASN A 158 -4.77 17.43 6.77
N SER A 159 -5.96 17.56 6.21
CA SER A 159 -6.21 17.02 4.87
C SER A 159 -5.54 17.90 3.82
N VAL A 160 -5.19 17.33 2.67
CA VAL A 160 -4.70 18.09 1.49
C VAL A 160 -5.64 19.25 1.17
N VAL A 161 -6.94 19.05 1.36
CA VAL A 161 -7.96 20.08 1.15
C VAL A 161 -7.79 21.23 2.13
N ARG A 162 -7.55 20.94 3.42
CA ARG A 162 -7.33 21.98 4.43
C ARG A 162 -6.09 22.78 4.12
N THR A 163 -4.98 22.11 3.84
CA THR A 163 -3.74 22.75 3.44
C THR A 163 -3.93 23.64 2.20
N ALA A 164 -4.70 23.17 1.21
CA ALA A 164 -4.99 23.94 0.01
C ALA A 164 -5.78 25.23 0.34
N ILE A 165 -6.82 25.13 1.17
CA ILE A 165 -7.63 26.28 1.59
C ILE A 165 -6.77 27.29 2.38
N ASP A 166 -6.00 26.81 3.34
CA ASP A 166 -5.16 27.67 4.20
C ASP A 166 -4.06 28.35 3.38
N THR A 167 -3.35 27.63 2.51
CA THR A 167 -2.35 28.20 1.59
C THR A 167 -2.94 29.28 0.68
N LEU A 168 -4.13 29.07 0.13
CA LEU A 168 -4.79 30.06 -0.71
C LEU A 168 -5.23 31.29 0.09
N LYS A 169 -5.67 31.10 1.35
CA LYS A 169 -5.99 32.23 2.26
C LYS A 169 -4.75 33.06 2.59
N GLU A 170 -3.60 32.43 2.84
CA GLU A 170 -2.32 33.10 3.05
C GLU A 170 -1.88 33.91 1.82
N GLN A 171 -2.22 33.46 0.61
CA GLN A 171 -2.00 34.17 -0.65
C GLN A 171 -3.04 35.27 -0.91
N GLY A 172 -3.91 35.57 0.08
CA GLY A 172 -4.91 36.64 0.00
C GLY A 172 -6.23 36.23 -0.67
N GLN A 173 -6.42 34.93 -0.98
CA GLN A 173 -7.70 34.45 -1.52
C GLN A 173 -8.78 34.41 -0.42
N THR A 174 -10.03 34.62 -0.80
CA THR A 174 -11.17 34.55 0.12
C THR A 174 -12.26 33.68 -0.47
N PHE A 175 -12.91 32.89 0.36
CA PHE A 175 -13.97 31.96 -0.08
C PHE A 175 -15.38 32.44 0.31
N SER A 176 -15.51 33.29 1.34
CA SER A 176 -16.80 33.78 1.83
C SER A 176 -17.58 34.52 0.75
N GLY A 177 -18.81 34.04 0.48
CA GLY A 177 -19.68 34.57 -0.55
C GLY A 177 -19.26 34.26 -1.99
N LYS A 178 -18.16 33.51 -2.21
CA LYS A 178 -17.66 33.14 -3.52
C LYS A 178 -18.37 31.90 -4.05
N LYS A 179 -18.53 31.83 -5.37
CA LYS A 179 -19.15 30.70 -6.05
C LYS A 179 -18.07 29.65 -6.37
N CYS A 180 -18.18 28.48 -5.73
CA CYS A 180 -17.26 27.38 -5.86
C CYS A 180 -17.93 26.18 -6.54
N MET A 181 -17.34 25.65 -7.58
CA MET A 181 -17.74 24.37 -8.18
C MET A 181 -16.75 23.28 -7.80
N VAL A 182 -17.26 22.16 -7.28
CA VAL A 182 -16.46 20.96 -6.99
C VAL A 182 -16.81 19.89 -8.02
N ILE A 183 -15.84 19.50 -8.84
CA ILE A 183 -15.96 18.45 -9.83
C ILE A 183 -15.57 17.13 -9.19
N GLY A 184 -16.54 16.23 -9.01
CA GLY A 184 -16.41 14.95 -8.34
C GLY A 184 -17.04 14.92 -6.95
N ASN A 185 -17.76 13.82 -6.67
CA ASN A 185 -18.44 13.59 -5.39
C ASN A 185 -17.91 12.35 -4.64
N GLY A 186 -16.66 11.96 -4.93
CA GLY A 186 -15.91 10.97 -4.15
C GLY A 186 -15.52 11.51 -2.77
N VAL A 187 -14.73 10.76 -2.02
CA VAL A 187 -14.28 11.13 -0.66
C VAL A 187 -13.64 12.53 -0.65
N MET A 188 -12.67 12.77 -1.54
CA MET A 188 -11.96 14.06 -1.64
C MET A 188 -12.90 15.21 -2.04
N GLY A 189 -13.77 14.98 -3.02
CA GLY A 189 -14.73 16.01 -3.47
C GLY A 189 -15.73 16.40 -2.40
N ARG A 190 -16.27 15.43 -1.63
CA ARG A 190 -17.17 15.71 -0.50
C ARG A 190 -16.46 16.48 0.62
N LEU A 191 -15.23 16.08 0.96
CA LEU A 191 -14.41 16.79 1.95
C LEU A 191 -14.15 18.24 1.52
N THR A 192 -13.77 18.45 0.27
CA THR A 192 -13.56 19.78 -0.33
C THR A 192 -14.82 20.63 -0.24
N ALA A 193 -15.97 20.07 -0.62
CA ALA A 193 -17.23 20.77 -0.58
C ALA A 193 -17.62 21.17 0.86
N THR A 194 -17.45 20.27 1.82
CA THR A 194 -17.70 20.52 3.25
C THR A 194 -16.82 21.66 3.79
N MET A 195 -15.52 21.63 3.48
CA MET A 195 -14.60 22.66 3.95
C MET A 195 -14.84 24.03 3.31
N LEU A 196 -15.12 24.07 2.00
CA LEU A 196 -15.46 25.32 1.33
C LEU A 196 -16.78 25.94 1.87
N LEU A 197 -17.77 25.10 2.21
CA LEU A 197 -18.98 25.55 2.90
C LEU A 197 -18.66 26.15 4.27
N ALA A 198 -17.78 25.54 5.05
CA ALA A 198 -17.36 26.05 6.35
C ALA A 198 -16.65 27.40 6.24
N GLU A 199 -15.98 27.67 5.11
CA GLU A 199 -15.37 28.99 4.79
C GLU A 199 -16.40 30.01 4.24
N GLY A 200 -17.68 29.64 4.19
CA GLY A 200 -18.76 30.54 3.75
C GLY A 200 -18.94 30.64 2.24
N ALA A 201 -18.44 29.70 1.46
CA ALA A 201 -18.62 29.67 0.01
C ALA A 201 -20.00 29.16 -0.41
N ASP A 202 -20.48 29.61 -1.58
CA ASP A 202 -21.65 29.03 -2.28
C ASP A 202 -21.19 27.86 -3.13
N VAL A 203 -21.33 26.63 -2.61
CA VAL A 203 -20.75 25.42 -3.19
C VAL A 203 -21.74 24.64 -4.02
N THR A 204 -21.35 24.31 -5.25
CA THR A 204 -22.07 23.41 -6.14
C THR A 204 -21.21 22.20 -6.47
N VAL A 205 -21.71 20.98 -6.21
CA VAL A 205 -21.00 19.72 -6.48
C VAL A 205 -21.53 19.10 -7.76
N THR A 206 -20.64 18.68 -8.65
CA THR A 206 -21.04 17.93 -9.83
C THR A 206 -21.21 16.46 -9.51
N VAL A 207 -22.24 15.84 -10.05
CA VAL A 207 -22.51 14.42 -9.89
C VAL A 207 -22.77 13.77 -11.24
N ARG A 208 -22.26 12.54 -11.43
CA ARG A 208 -22.66 11.71 -12.57
C ARG A 208 -23.93 10.95 -12.19
N GLN A 209 -24.91 10.91 -13.06
CA GLN A 209 -26.09 10.08 -12.87
C GLN A 209 -25.71 8.61 -13.17
N TYR A 210 -25.48 7.83 -12.13
CA TYR A 210 -25.43 6.37 -12.27
C TYR A 210 -26.83 5.79 -12.11
N ARG A 211 -27.14 4.74 -12.87
CA ARG A 211 -28.47 4.10 -12.93
C ARG A 211 -28.93 3.48 -11.61
N SER A 212 -28.09 3.40 -10.60
CA SER A 212 -28.42 2.81 -9.30
C SER A 212 -27.66 3.54 -8.19
N GLY A 213 -28.37 4.32 -7.37
CA GLY A 213 -27.83 4.80 -6.12
C GLY A 213 -28.27 6.21 -5.74
N ILE A 214 -28.41 6.40 -4.43
CA ILE A 214 -28.56 7.70 -3.80
C ILE A 214 -27.22 8.41 -3.92
N VAL A 215 -27.20 9.56 -4.60
CA VAL A 215 -26.00 10.39 -4.68
C VAL A 215 -25.95 11.29 -3.46
N GLU A 216 -25.08 10.99 -2.53
CA GLU A 216 -24.82 11.81 -1.35
C GLU A 216 -23.92 12.98 -1.69
N ILE A 217 -24.35 14.18 -1.34
CA ILE A 217 -23.54 15.39 -1.32
C ILE A 217 -23.62 16.02 0.08
N PRO A 218 -22.63 16.82 0.50
CA PRO A 218 -22.70 17.50 1.79
C PRO A 218 -23.94 18.39 1.93
N LEU A 219 -24.52 18.40 3.12
CA LEU A 219 -25.69 19.23 3.43
C LEU A 219 -25.32 20.71 3.24
N GLY A 220 -26.16 21.46 2.55
CA GLY A 220 -25.90 22.86 2.21
C GLY A 220 -25.26 23.09 0.85
N CYS A 221 -24.75 22.06 0.19
CA CYS A 221 -24.26 22.16 -1.20
C CYS A 221 -25.41 22.09 -2.20
N LYS A 222 -25.24 22.80 -3.32
CA LYS A 222 -26.05 22.62 -4.52
C LYS A 222 -25.52 21.45 -5.34
N ARG A 223 -26.40 20.88 -6.17
CA ARG A 223 -26.06 19.77 -7.06
C ARG A 223 -26.27 20.15 -8.50
N ILE A 224 -25.35 19.74 -9.38
CA ILE A 224 -25.50 19.85 -10.83
C ILE A 224 -25.04 18.55 -11.50
N ASP A 225 -25.61 18.23 -12.66
CA ASP A 225 -25.11 17.13 -13.48
C ASP A 225 -23.70 17.43 -14.00
N TYR A 226 -22.83 16.40 -14.01
CA TYR A 226 -21.46 16.56 -14.51
C TYR A 226 -21.41 17.09 -15.96
N GLY A 227 -22.34 16.70 -16.82
CA GLY A 227 -22.43 17.19 -18.20
C GLY A 227 -22.68 18.70 -18.29
N ALA A 228 -23.41 19.26 -17.33
CA ALA A 228 -23.75 20.70 -17.29
C ALA A 228 -22.68 21.56 -16.58
N ARG A 229 -21.53 21.00 -16.16
CA ARG A 229 -20.50 21.73 -15.41
C ARG A 229 -19.99 22.97 -16.13
N MET A 230 -19.84 22.90 -17.45
CA MET A 230 -19.35 24.04 -18.25
C MET A 230 -20.38 25.16 -18.42
N GLU A 231 -21.67 24.92 -18.20
CA GLU A 231 -22.70 25.95 -18.14
C GLU A 231 -22.61 26.77 -16.83
N LEU A 232 -22.16 26.12 -15.75
CA LEU A 232 -21.94 26.78 -14.47
C LEU A 232 -20.59 27.49 -14.41
N PHE A 233 -19.58 26.99 -15.13
CA PHE A 233 -18.18 27.43 -15.09
C PHE A 233 -18.02 28.97 -15.15
N PRO A 234 -18.66 29.71 -16.07
CA PRO A 234 -18.50 31.17 -16.18
C PRO A 234 -18.94 31.95 -14.95
N LYS A 235 -19.73 31.32 -14.07
CA LYS A 235 -20.28 31.94 -12.85
C LYS A 235 -19.41 31.66 -11.62
N CYS A 236 -18.43 30.77 -11.74
CA CYS A 236 -17.59 30.34 -10.62
C CYS A 236 -16.40 31.28 -10.42
N ASP A 237 -16.03 31.53 -9.18
CA ASP A 237 -14.78 32.17 -8.78
C ASP A 237 -13.69 31.11 -8.60
N TYR A 238 -14.09 29.93 -8.10
CA TYR A 238 -13.21 28.78 -7.88
C TYR A 238 -13.80 27.52 -8.51
N VAL A 239 -12.96 26.70 -9.12
CA VAL A 239 -13.31 25.38 -9.60
C VAL A 239 -12.29 24.39 -9.05
N VAL A 240 -12.73 23.46 -8.22
CA VAL A 240 -11.90 22.40 -7.65
C VAL A 240 -12.23 21.07 -8.31
N SER A 241 -11.25 20.40 -8.90
CA SER A 241 -11.45 19.07 -9.46
C SER A 241 -10.78 18.00 -8.57
N ALA A 242 -11.54 16.96 -8.26
CA ALA A 242 -11.15 15.88 -7.37
C ALA A 242 -11.80 14.56 -7.81
N THR A 243 -11.52 14.13 -9.05
CA THR A 243 -12.05 12.90 -9.63
C THR A 243 -10.99 11.81 -9.75
N VAL A 244 -11.39 10.60 -10.08
CA VAL A 244 -10.51 9.48 -10.44
C VAL A 244 -10.54 9.24 -11.96
N SER A 245 -10.81 10.28 -12.75
CA SER A 245 -10.86 10.19 -14.20
C SER A 245 -9.48 9.91 -14.78
N PRO A 246 -9.33 9.00 -15.74
CA PRO A 246 -8.06 8.82 -16.44
C PRO A 246 -7.76 9.92 -17.46
N ASN A 247 -8.75 10.79 -17.74
CA ASN A 247 -8.64 11.86 -18.73
C ASN A 247 -8.97 13.21 -18.10
N TYR A 248 -8.49 14.29 -18.71
CA TYR A 248 -8.83 15.64 -18.27
C TYR A 248 -10.34 15.86 -18.24
N THR A 249 -10.81 16.39 -17.13
CA THR A 249 -12.21 16.80 -16.94
C THR A 249 -12.44 18.26 -17.33
N VAL A 250 -11.36 19.07 -17.32
CA VAL A 250 -11.34 20.48 -17.70
C VAL A 250 -10.15 20.67 -18.64
N THR A 251 -10.44 20.94 -19.92
CA THR A 251 -9.42 21.20 -20.96
C THR A 251 -9.33 22.67 -21.27
N LYS A 252 -8.22 23.12 -21.88
CA LYS A 252 -8.03 24.49 -22.34
C LYS A 252 -9.16 24.94 -23.28
N GLU A 253 -9.57 24.06 -24.19
CA GLU A 253 -10.65 24.34 -25.15
C GLU A 253 -11.99 24.60 -24.45
N LEU A 254 -12.35 23.76 -23.46
CA LEU A 254 -13.58 23.93 -22.69
C LEU A 254 -13.57 25.24 -21.88
N VAL A 255 -12.43 25.57 -21.27
CA VAL A 255 -12.28 26.83 -20.52
C VAL A 255 -12.37 28.02 -21.47
N ALA A 256 -11.68 28.00 -22.60
CA ALA A 256 -11.70 29.07 -23.59
C ALA A 256 -13.12 29.37 -24.14
N GLN A 257 -13.94 28.34 -24.31
CA GLN A 257 -15.35 28.47 -24.74
C GLN A 257 -16.27 29.03 -23.65
N ALA A 258 -16.00 28.67 -22.39
CA ALA A 258 -16.87 29.02 -21.27
C ALA A 258 -16.38 30.27 -20.48
N TYR A 259 -15.19 30.75 -20.80
CA TYR A 259 -14.49 31.77 -20.02
C TYR A 259 -15.14 33.16 -20.12
N ALA A 260 -15.38 33.78 -18.96
CA ALA A 260 -16.00 35.10 -18.87
C ALA A 260 -15.34 36.06 -17.87
N LYS A 261 -14.48 35.56 -16.95
CA LYS A 261 -13.85 36.35 -15.88
C LYS A 261 -12.66 35.60 -15.27
N GLU A 262 -11.92 36.27 -14.39
CA GLU A 262 -10.87 35.60 -13.58
C GLU A 262 -11.43 34.40 -12.82
N VAL A 263 -10.72 33.28 -12.87
CA VAL A 263 -11.08 32.03 -12.20
C VAL A 263 -9.85 31.35 -11.62
N VAL A 264 -10.00 30.80 -10.43
CA VAL A 264 -8.98 29.98 -9.77
C VAL A 264 -9.38 28.51 -9.92
N LEU A 265 -8.52 27.74 -10.55
CA LEU A 265 -8.64 26.32 -10.75
C LEU A 265 -7.73 25.58 -9.77
N ILE A 266 -8.25 24.56 -9.12
CA ILE A 266 -7.55 23.75 -8.14
C ILE A 266 -7.68 22.29 -8.53
N ASP A 267 -6.58 21.65 -8.88
CA ASP A 267 -6.53 20.25 -9.27
C ASP A 267 -6.00 19.39 -8.12
N LEU A 268 -6.88 18.64 -7.46
CA LEU A 268 -6.55 17.72 -6.38
C LEU A 268 -6.48 16.26 -6.86
N ALA A 269 -6.61 16.02 -8.17
CA ALA A 269 -6.66 14.69 -8.75
C ALA A 269 -5.27 14.18 -9.19
N VAL A 270 -5.10 12.85 -9.12
CA VAL A 270 -4.01 12.13 -9.78
C VAL A 270 -4.61 10.85 -10.40
N PRO A 271 -4.51 10.70 -11.74
CA PRO A 271 -3.93 11.62 -12.70
C PRO A 271 -4.65 12.99 -12.72
N ARG A 272 -4.00 13.99 -13.32
CA ARG A 272 -4.56 15.36 -13.43
C ARG A 272 -5.94 15.35 -14.07
N ASP A 273 -6.83 16.11 -13.48
CA ASP A 273 -8.16 16.37 -14.01
C ASP A 273 -8.18 17.62 -14.89
N ILE A 274 -7.27 18.58 -14.66
CA ILE A 274 -7.21 19.86 -15.33
C ILE A 274 -5.97 19.92 -16.22
N GLU A 275 -6.19 20.23 -17.49
CA GLU A 275 -5.10 20.37 -18.46
C GLU A 275 -4.19 21.56 -18.09
N PRO A 276 -2.86 21.39 -17.97
CA PRO A 276 -1.94 22.46 -17.54
C PRO A 276 -1.96 23.69 -18.44
N THR A 277 -2.21 23.51 -19.73
CA THR A 277 -2.24 24.59 -20.73
C THR A 277 -3.37 25.61 -20.53
N VAL A 278 -4.31 25.35 -19.58
CA VAL A 278 -5.33 26.35 -19.18
C VAL A 278 -4.69 27.64 -18.64
N THR A 279 -3.47 27.57 -18.09
CA THR A 279 -2.73 28.73 -17.60
C THR A 279 -2.31 29.72 -18.68
N GLU A 280 -2.34 29.33 -19.93
CA GLU A 280 -2.08 30.23 -21.08
C GLU A 280 -3.27 31.17 -21.36
N LEU A 281 -4.43 30.91 -20.77
CA LEU A 281 -5.61 31.76 -20.88
C LEU A 281 -5.52 32.94 -19.88
N PRO A 282 -5.78 34.18 -20.31
CA PRO A 282 -5.70 35.34 -19.43
C PRO A 282 -6.66 35.23 -18.25
N GLY A 283 -6.20 35.55 -17.03
CA GLY A 283 -7.03 35.52 -15.80
C GLY A 283 -7.33 34.12 -15.24
N VAL A 284 -6.76 33.06 -15.80
CA VAL A 284 -6.85 31.71 -15.26
C VAL A 284 -5.61 31.44 -14.39
N GLN A 285 -5.86 31.11 -13.13
CA GLN A 285 -4.83 30.60 -12.21
C GLN A 285 -5.07 29.12 -11.94
N LEU A 286 -4.03 28.30 -12.02
CA LEU A 286 -4.10 26.87 -11.74
C LEU A 286 -3.16 26.52 -10.60
N TYR A 287 -3.72 25.86 -9.59
CA TYR A 287 -2.99 25.23 -8.51
C TYR A 287 -3.21 23.72 -8.58
N ASP A 288 -2.16 22.96 -8.62
CA ASP A 288 -2.23 21.52 -8.50
C ASP A 288 -1.91 21.06 -7.07
N ILE A 289 -2.09 19.77 -6.82
CA ILE A 289 -1.86 19.17 -5.50
C ILE A 289 -0.42 19.41 -4.99
N ASP A 290 0.56 19.61 -5.86
CA ASP A 290 1.97 19.83 -5.47
C ASP A 290 2.24 21.28 -5.04
N CYS A 291 1.35 22.23 -5.35
CA CYS A 291 1.42 23.61 -4.87
C CYS A 291 1.16 23.72 -3.34
N PHE A 292 0.51 22.72 -2.76
CA PHE A 292 0.11 22.73 -1.35
C PHE A 292 1.10 21.94 -0.50
N ARG A 293 2.07 22.63 0.11
CA ARG A 293 3.12 22.02 0.95
C ARG A 293 2.76 22.19 2.43
N ALA A 294 3.01 21.13 3.20
CA ALA A 294 2.90 21.19 4.65
C ALA A 294 4.02 22.09 5.23
N GLU A 295 3.71 22.90 6.25
CA GLU A 295 4.68 23.69 7.00
C GLU A 295 5.72 22.84 7.74
N ALA A 296 6.81 23.49 8.22
CA ALA A 296 7.83 22.84 9.02
C ALA A 296 7.24 22.22 10.30
N ARG A 297 7.61 20.99 10.61
CA ARG A 297 7.12 20.24 11.77
C ARG A 297 7.48 20.90 13.09
N SER A 298 6.51 21.09 13.98
CA SER A 298 6.74 21.57 15.33
C SER A 298 7.52 20.57 16.20
N GLU A 299 8.13 21.01 17.30
CA GLU A 299 8.84 20.12 18.23
C GLU A 299 7.90 19.05 18.84
N ALA A 300 6.64 19.42 19.11
CA ALA A 300 5.61 18.47 19.57
C ALA A 300 5.32 17.39 18.51
N GLN A 301 5.24 17.77 17.23
CA GLN A 301 5.07 16.80 16.14
C GLN A 301 6.29 15.89 15.98
N LYS A 302 7.51 16.40 16.15
CA LYS A 302 8.73 15.58 16.12
C LYS A 302 8.74 14.54 17.24
N ALA A 303 8.35 14.94 18.46
CA ALA A 303 8.25 14.04 19.60
C ALA A 303 7.17 12.96 19.38
N ALA A 304 6.00 13.32 18.86
CA ALA A 304 4.95 12.38 18.52
C ALA A 304 5.38 11.39 17.42
N ILE A 305 6.13 11.85 16.41
CA ILE A 305 6.71 10.97 15.39
C ILE A 305 7.66 9.96 16.01
N ALA A 306 8.59 10.41 16.86
CA ALA A 306 9.55 9.52 17.51
C ALA A 306 8.86 8.46 18.38
N GLN A 307 7.80 8.85 19.09
CA GLN A 307 6.98 7.90 19.85
C GLN A 307 6.27 6.88 18.93
N ALA A 308 5.70 7.34 17.81
CA ALA A 308 5.06 6.46 16.84
C ALA A 308 6.06 5.50 16.19
N GLU A 309 7.25 5.97 15.84
CA GLU A 309 8.34 5.13 15.30
C GLU A 309 8.76 4.05 16.30
N HIS A 310 8.87 4.38 17.57
CA HIS A 310 9.20 3.42 18.63
C HIS A 310 8.12 2.33 18.77
N CYS A 311 6.84 2.71 18.82
CA CYS A 311 5.75 1.74 18.88
C CYS A 311 5.69 0.83 17.65
N MET A 312 6.10 1.33 16.48
CA MET A 312 6.13 0.53 15.25
C MET A 312 7.32 -0.42 15.22
N GLU A 313 8.47 -0.05 15.80
CA GLU A 313 9.66 -0.90 15.81
C GLU A 313 9.39 -2.22 16.53
N GLU A 314 8.63 -2.23 17.64
CA GLU A 314 8.21 -3.43 18.32
C GLU A 314 7.42 -4.38 17.40
N GLN A 315 6.53 -3.82 16.58
CA GLN A 315 5.70 -4.58 15.65
C GLN A 315 6.50 -5.08 14.43
N ILE A 316 7.53 -4.35 14.04
CA ILE A 316 8.47 -4.77 12.98
C ILE A 316 9.28 -5.99 13.48
N GLU A 317 9.78 -5.95 14.71
CA GLU A 317 10.47 -7.10 15.31
C GLU A 317 9.54 -8.33 15.42
N GLU A 318 8.29 -8.13 15.79
CA GLU A 318 7.30 -9.20 15.82
C GLU A 318 7.08 -9.82 14.43
N PHE A 319 7.04 -8.99 13.37
CA PHE A 319 6.96 -9.49 12.01
C PHE A 319 8.19 -10.33 11.64
N PHE A 320 9.41 -9.88 11.96
CA PHE A 320 10.61 -10.65 11.65
C PHE A 320 10.69 -11.95 12.43
N ASN A 321 10.28 -11.97 13.71
CA ASN A 321 10.18 -13.20 14.49
C ASN A 321 9.22 -14.20 13.81
N TRP A 322 8.08 -13.72 13.32
CA TRP A 322 7.15 -14.55 12.53
C TRP A 322 7.79 -14.99 11.20
N TYR A 323 8.43 -14.06 10.48
CA TYR A 323 9.01 -14.33 9.17
C TYR A 323 10.12 -15.38 9.23
N GLU A 324 11.02 -15.28 10.19
CA GLU A 324 12.06 -16.26 10.43
C GLU A 324 11.51 -17.62 10.88
N GLY A 325 10.42 -17.58 11.66
CA GLY A 325 9.79 -18.80 12.18
C GLY A 325 8.87 -19.52 11.20
N ARG A 326 8.49 -18.91 10.06
CA ARG A 326 7.47 -19.45 9.16
C ARG A 326 7.82 -20.80 8.54
N ASP A 327 9.10 -21.04 8.29
CA ASP A 327 9.60 -22.26 7.66
C ASP A 327 10.07 -23.30 8.68
N ILE A 328 10.08 -22.97 9.97
CA ILE A 328 10.58 -23.85 11.03
C ILE A 328 9.78 -25.16 11.09
N VAL A 329 8.47 -25.09 11.04
CA VAL A 329 7.61 -26.29 11.19
C VAL A 329 7.77 -27.23 9.97
N PRO A 330 7.74 -26.76 8.71
CA PRO A 330 8.05 -27.59 7.56
C PRO A 330 9.45 -28.22 7.62
N ARG A 331 10.46 -27.45 8.02
CA ARG A 331 11.85 -27.94 8.17
C ARG A 331 11.96 -29.03 9.23
N ILE A 332 11.36 -28.81 10.40
CA ILE A 332 11.27 -29.85 11.45
C ILE A 332 10.64 -31.11 10.89
N GLN A 333 9.56 -30.97 10.12
CA GLN A 333 8.85 -32.11 9.55
C GLN A 333 9.73 -32.87 8.54
N SER A 334 10.42 -32.18 7.63
CA SER A 334 11.37 -32.78 6.69
C SER A 334 12.50 -33.55 7.41
N ILE A 335 13.15 -32.91 8.40
CA ILE A 335 14.19 -33.56 9.21
C ILE A 335 13.69 -34.82 9.90
N LYS A 336 12.47 -34.77 10.45
CA LYS A 336 11.86 -35.96 11.11
C LYS A 336 11.59 -37.09 10.13
N GLU A 337 11.12 -36.79 8.93
CA GLU A 337 10.83 -37.80 7.88
C GLU A 337 12.13 -38.44 7.41
N GLU A 338 13.17 -37.67 7.16
CA GLU A 338 14.49 -38.17 6.76
C GLU A 338 15.14 -39.01 7.87
N ALA A 339 15.08 -38.53 9.11
CA ALA A 339 15.60 -39.29 10.26
C ALA A 339 14.80 -40.58 10.51
N ALA A 340 13.48 -40.58 10.31
CA ALA A 340 12.64 -41.78 10.42
C ALA A 340 13.01 -42.79 9.32
N ALA A 341 13.28 -42.31 8.10
CA ALA A 341 13.72 -43.17 7.00
C ALA A 341 15.08 -43.83 7.29
N ASP A 342 16.07 -43.12 7.91
CA ASP A 342 17.32 -43.69 8.34
C ASP A 342 17.13 -44.77 9.44
N VAL A 343 16.25 -44.49 10.43
CA VAL A 343 15.89 -45.47 11.46
C VAL A 343 15.24 -46.70 10.82
N GLU A 344 14.33 -46.53 9.88
CA GLU A 344 13.67 -47.62 9.16
C GLU A 344 14.70 -48.50 8.40
N ALA A 345 15.62 -47.88 7.66
CA ALA A 345 16.66 -48.58 6.89
C ALA A 345 17.54 -49.43 7.81
N ARG A 346 17.90 -48.91 8.99
CA ARG A 346 18.73 -49.64 9.98
C ARG A 346 17.97 -50.76 10.63
N LEU A 347 16.71 -50.55 10.96
CA LEU A 347 15.83 -51.54 11.60
C LEU A 347 15.51 -52.70 10.67
N THR A 348 15.21 -52.43 9.40
CA THR A 348 14.83 -53.48 8.42
C THR A 348 15.82 -54.59 8.34
N LYS A 349 17.12 -54.31 8.34
CA LYS A 349 18.20 -55.32 8.32
C LYS A 349 18.27 -56.16 9.57
N LYS A 350 17.88 -55.63 10.74
CA LYS A 350 17.94 -56.35 12.03
C LYS A 350 16.63 -57.09 12.31
N LEU A 351 15.52 -56.56 11.97
CA LEU A 351 14.20 -57.13 12.20
C LEU A 351 13.94 -58.36 11.31
N GLN A 352 14.52 -58.43 10.11
CA GLN A 352 14.43 -59.61 9.23
C GLN A 352 14.92 -60.92 9.82
N HIS A 353 15.69 -60.87 10.91
CA HIS A 353 16.20 -62.07 11.58
C HIS A 353 15.40 -62.49 12.83
N LEU A 354 14.33 -61.79 13.14
CA LEU A 354 13.45 -62.12 14.27
C LEU A 354 12.49 -63.24 13.89
N PRO A 355 12.24 -64.21 14.76
CA PRO A 355 11.29 -65.29 14.54
C PRO A 355 9.85 -64.81 14.84
N MET A 356 9.33 -63.88 14.02
CA MET A 356 8.00 -63.27 14.19
C MET A 356 7.22 -63.43 12.87
N GLU A 357 5.90 -63.44 12.95
CA GLU A 357 5.08 -63.39 11.76
C GLU A 357 5.17 -62.04 11.06
N ALA A 358 5.04 -62.01 9.72
CA ALA A 358 5.23 -60.81 8.91
C ALA A 358 4.35 -59.63 9.35
N LYS A 359 3.15 -59.90 9.84
CA LYS A 359 2.23 -58.88 10.36
C LYS A 359 2.69 -58.30 11.67
N GLU A 360 3.14 -59.11 12.61
CA GLU A 360 3.67 -58.67 13.89
C GLU A 360 4.96 -57.88 13.72
N LEU A 361 5.77 -58.25 12.76
CA LEU A 361 7.01 -57.56 12.41
C LEU A 361 6.73 -56.16 11.87
N GLU A 362 5.72 -56.01 11.02
CA GLU A 362 5.33 -54.71 10.47
C GLU A 362 4.70 -53.85 11.56
N GLU A 363 3.87 -54.38 12.42
CA GLU A 363 3.30 -53.66 13.59
C GLU A 363 4.40 -53.15 14.51
N LEU A 364 5.38 -53.97 14.86
CA LEU A 364 6.54 -53.58 15.68
C LEU A 364 7.38 -52.49 15.02
N LYS A 365 7.60 -52.62 13.71
CA LYS A 365 8.32 -51.63 12.93
C LYS A 365 7.61 -50.26 13.00
N GLN A 366 6.30 -50.22 12.79
CA GLN A 366 5.49 -49.01 12.85
C GLN A 366 5.52 -48.37 14.25
N GLU A 367 5.44 -49.17 15.30
CA GLU A 367 5.53 -48.69 16.70
C GLU A 367 6.90 -48.03 16.99
N ILE A 368 8.00 -48.63 16.52
CA ILE A 368 9.34 -48.08 16.70
C ILE A 368 9.50 -46.77 15.94
N LEU A 369 9.02 -46.70 14.67
CA LEU A 369 9.05 -45.47 13.87
C LEU A 369 8.26 -44.35 14.53
N GLN A 370 7.04 -44.67 15.02
CA GLN A 370 6.23 -43.69 15.73
C GLN A 370 6.88 -43.20 17.02
N ALA A 371 7.47 -44.10 17.79
CA ALA A 371 8.20 -43.75 19.02
C ALA A 371 9.42 -42.85 18.71
N SER A 372 10.16 -43.17 17.67
CA SER A 372 11.31 -42.36 17.17
C SER A 372 10.86 -40.95 16.76
N MET A 373 9.78 -40.87 15.99
CA MET A 373 9.24 -39.56 15.54
C MET A 373 8.75 -38.71 16.71
N ARG A 374 8.12 -39.34 17.76
CA ARG A 374 7.70 -38.63 18.98
C ARG A 374 8.92 -38.11 19.75
N ALA A 375 9.97 -38.91 19.90
CA ALA A 375 11.18 -38.51 20.60
C ALA A 375 11.87 -37.34 19.88
N MET A 376 12.02 -37.40 18.55
CA MET A 376 12.55 -36.31 17.75
C MET A 376 11.70 -35.06 17.85
N ASN A 377 10.37 -35.19 17.80
CA ASN A 377 9.45 -34.09 17.96
C ASN A 377 9.65 -33.38 19.31
N HIS A 378 9.69 -34.14 20.40
CA HIS A 378 9.91 -33.61 21.74
C HIS A 378 11.26 -32.88 21.85
N MET A 379 12.32 -33.47 21.31
CA MET A 379 13.65 -32.86 21.29
C MET A 379 13.71 -31.56 20.49
N LEU A 380 13.19 -31.53 19.26
CA LEU A 380 13.27 -30.36 18.39
C LEU A 380 12.38 -29.21 18.87
N PHE A 381 11.14 -29.49 19.33
CA PHE A 381 10.30 -28.44 19.86
C PHE A 381 10.77 -27.98 21.25
N GLY A 382 11.28 -28.88 22.10
CA GLY A 382 11.91 -28.48 23.35
C GLY A 382 13.14 -27.60 23.15
N LEU A 383 14.00 -27.95 22.18
CA LEU A 383 15.17 -27.12 21.83
C LEU A 383 14.75 -25.72 21.32
N ARG A 384 13.71 -25.65 20.48
CA ARG A 384 13.15 -24.36 20.00
C ARG A 384 12.73 -23.45 21.16
N ASP A 385 12.14 -24.02 22.20
CA ASP A 385 11.61 -23.25 23.34
C ASP A 385 12.72 -22.79 24.31
N GLU A 386 13.91 -23.42 24.29
CA GLU A 386 15.02 -23.14 25.20
C GLU A 386 16.15 -22.27 24.61
N VAL A 387 16.22 -22.14 23.28
CA VAL A 387 17.27 -21.36 22.62
C VAL A 387 16.70 -20.18 21.83
N SER A 388 17.56 -19.21 21.46
CA SER A 388 17.12 -18.11 20.57
C SER A 388 16.71 -18.65 19.18
N SER A 389 15.79 -17.97 18.50
CA SER A 389 15.37 -18.33 17.13
C SER A 389 16.53 -18.50 16.18
N ARG A 390 17.52 -17.61 16.24
CA ARG A 390 18.74 -17.70 15.42
C ARG A 390 19.52 -18.98 15.69
N THR A 391 19.77 -19.30 16.96
CA THR A 391 20.49 -20.51 17.35
C THR A 391 19.72 -21.75 16.89
N PHE A 392 18.40 -21.72 17.00
CA PHE A 392 17.56 -22.83 16.56
C PHE A 392 17.63 -23.05 15.03
N LEU A 393 17.59 -21.98 14.25
CA LEU A 393 17.77 -22.05 12.79
C LEU A 393 19.15 -22.61 12.40
N GLU A 394 20.22 -22.17 13.07
CA GLU A 394 21.57 -22.74 12.88
C GLU A 394 21.62 -24.25 13.20
N CYS A 395 20.87 -24.70 14.22
CA CYS A 395 20.72 -26.13 14.53
C CYS A 395 19.96 -26.89 13.43
N LEU A 396 18.88 -26.32 12.90
CA LEU A 396 18.14 -26.93 11.78
C LEU A 396 19.01 -27.04 10.53
N ASP A 397 19.77 -25.99 10.17
CA ASP A 397 20.72 -26.00 9.06
C ASP A 397 21.77 -27.11 9.21
N GLY A 398 22.23 -27.35 10.44
CA GLY A 398 23.13 -28.43 10.77
C GLY A 398 22.50 -29.82 10.59
N LEU A 399 21.27 -30.00 11.03
CA LEU A 399 20.52 -31.26 10.92
C LEU A 399 20.18 -31.59 9.45
N GLU A 400 19.75 -30.62 8.67
CA GLU A 400 19.51 -30.79 7.23
C GLU A 400 20.76 -31.25 6.47
N LYS A 401 21.94 -30.70 6.81
CA LYS A 401 23.21 -31.16 6.23
C LYS A 401 23.57 -32.58 6.64
N VAL A 402 23.17 -33.01 7.83
CA VAL A 402 23.43 -34.39 8.31
C VAL A 402 22.56 -35.40 7.57
N TYR A 403 21.30 -35.09 7.33
CA TYR A 403 20.36 -36.00 6.72
C TYR A 403 20.24 -35.81 5.17
N GLY A 404 20.36 -34.60 4.64
CA GLY A 404 20.22 -34.32 3.20
C GLY A 404 21.40 -34.75 2.35
N ASN A 405 22.50 -35.32 2.94
CA ASN A 405 23.62 -35.92 2.25
C ASN A 405 23.59 -37.48 2.22
N THR A 406 22.43 -38.07 2.55
CA THR A 406 22.17 -39.50 2.51
C THR A 406 21.30 -39.87 1.34
#